data_338b8674a7d32eeee667611b0f3e7c8c
#
_entry.id   338b8674a7d32eeee667611b0f3e7c8c
#
_cell.length_a   1.000
_cell.length_b   1.000
_cell.length_c   1.000
_cell.angle_alpha   90.00
_cell.angle_beta   90.00
_cell.angle_gamma   90.00
#
_symmetry.space_group_name_H-M   'P 1'
#
loop_
_entity.id
_entity.type
_entity.pdbx_description
1 polymer ?
#
loop_
_entity_poly.entity_id
_entity_poly.type
_entity_poly.pdbx_seq_one_letter_code
_entity_poly.pdbx_strand_id
1 'polypeptide(L)'
;MFGLTKDFAEKVEKYSSQFNRVLKSCLKVKNEDILIISDYGEKSKRLSVMLAYGYYLAAKKKDLDVSLLFQNVKKGFMHADEHVVKALENLSPNRIIILSVSNKLGLTKSFRGFCRDNGHRFISATGLADARTSHFELFMEAININYSRMEKKGLILKRKLDKANTIRIKTDNGTDVTFNVMGMTALANVGNYKVQGSGGNMPAGEVYIPPKGYYGVEGVVVIDGSMKTN
;
A
#
# COMPACT_ATOMS: atom_id res chain seq x y z
N MET A 1 16.84 -5.05 -17.84
CA MET A 1 16.85 -5.02 -16.38
C MET A 1 15.47 -5.34 -15.79
N PHE A 2 14.39 -4.67 -16.19
CA PHE A 2 13.04 -4.89 -15.60
C PHE A 2 12.15 -5.86 -16.38
N GLY A 3 12.61 -6.40 -17.51
CA GLY A 3 11.82 -7.22 -18.43
C GLY A 3 10.56 -6.50 -18.95
N LEU A 4 10.54 -5.17 -18.91
CA LEU A 4 9.52 -4.34 -19.54
C LEU A 4 9.86 -4.10 -21.01
N THR A 5 8.84 -4.06 -21.86
CA THR A 5 9.02 -3.58 -23.23
C THR A 5 9.31 -2.08 -23.24
N LYS A 6 9.85 -1.57 -24.33
CA LYS A 6 10.11 -0.13 -24.49
C LYS A 6 8.85 0.70 -24.26
N ASP A 7 7.72 0.30 -24.83
CA ASP A 7 6.43 0.99 -24.68
C ASP A 7 5.98 1.07 -23.22
N PHE A 8 6.18 0.00 -22.42
CA PHE A 8 5.86 0.02 -21.00
C PHE A 8 6.79 0.92 -20.20
N ALA A 9 8.08 0.95 -20.55
CA ALA A 9 9.04 1.83 -19.92
C ALA A 9 8.69 3.30 -20.18
N GLU A 10 8.44 3.68 -21.42
CA GLU A 10 8.00 5.03 -21.82
C GLU A 10 6.68 5.42 -21.15
N LYS A 11 5.74 4.48 -21.07
CA LYS A 11 4.48 4.69 -20.35
C LYS A 11 4.70 5.03 -18.88
N VAL A 12 5.57 4.30 -18.18
CA VAL A 12 5.89 4.55 -16.76
C VAL A 12 6.57 5.91 -16.57
N GLU A 13 7.47 6.28 -17.45
CA GLU A 13 8.22 7.53 -17.37
C GLU A 13 7.33 8.78 -17.44
N LYS A 14 6.23 8.73 -18.18
CA LYS A 14 5.22 9.81 -18.24
C LYS A 14 4.64 10.16 -16.87
N TYR A 15 4.63 9.19 -15.96
CA TYR A 15 4.07 9.35 -14.60
C TYR A 15 5.12 9.63 -13.51
N SER A 16 6.32 10.01 -13.90
CA SER A 16 7.43 10.30 -12.99
C SER A 16 7.07 11.31 -11.88
N SER A 17 6.21 12.29 -12.19
CA SER A 17 5.75 13.30 -11.21
C SER A 17 4.91 12.70 -10.08
N GLN A 18 4.07 11.69 -10.36
CA GLN A 18 3.24 11.02 -9.38
C GLN A 18 4.08 10.21 -8.39
N PHE A 19 5.06 9.44 -8.89
CA PHE A 19 6.01 8.72 -8.05
C PHE A 19 6.80 9.67 -7.15
N ASN A 20 7.31 10.77 -7.72
CA ASN A 20 8.00 11.83 -6.96
C ASN A 20 7.10 12.45 -5.88
N ARG A 21 5.82 12.64 -6.17
CA ARG A 21 4.85 13.15 -5.19
C ARG A 21 4.70 12.22 -4.01
N VAL A 22 4.61 10.91 -4.23
CA VAL A 22 4.55 9.92 -3.15
C VAL A 22 5.83 9.96 -2.30
N LEU A 23 7.01 9.90 -2.92
CA LEU A 23 8.29 9.98 -2.21
C LEU A 23 8.39 11.24 -1.35
N LYS A 24 7.99 12.39 -1.89
CA LYS A 24 8.05 13.68 -1.20
C LYS A 24 6.95 13.83 -0.15
N SER A 25 5.70 13.59 -0.52
CA SER A 25 4.54 13.96 0.30
C SER A 25 4.17 12.90 1.32
N CYS A 26 4.32 11.61 0.99
CA CYS A 26 3.96 10.52 1.88
C CYS A 26 5.13 10.10 2.77
N LEU A 27 6.32 9.92 2.18
CA LEU A 27 7.51 9.42 2.87
C LEU A 27 8.46 10.53 3.34
N LYS A 28 8.36 11.73 2.79
CA LYS A 28 9.29 12.85 3.08
C LYS A 28 10.75 12.41 2.90
N VAL A 29 11.03 11.72 1.79
CA VAL A 29 12.39 11.25 1.46
C VAL A 29 13.34 12.43 1.37
N LYS A 30 14.51 12.31 1.99
CA LYS A 30 15.62 13.28 1.94
C LYS A 30 16.83 12.61 1.27
N ASN A 31 17.67 11.96 2.05
CA ASN A 31 18.90 11.29 1.61
C ASN A 31 18.96 9.82 2.10
N GLU A 32 17.84 9.27 2.56
CA GLU A 32 17.79 7.90 3.02
C GLU A 32 17.86 6.93 1.85
N ASP A 33 18.58 5.83 2.03
CA ASP A 33 18.63 4.73 1.07
C ASP A 33 17.25 4.11 0.93
N ILE A 34 16.93 3.73 -0.30
CA ILE A 34 15.65 3.15 -0.64
C ILE A 34 15.86 1.70 -1.07
N LEU A 35 15.18 0.78 -0.41
CA LEU A 35 15.07 -0.61 -0.85
C LEU A 35 13.72 -0.81 -1.53
N ILE A 36 13.73 -1.14 -2.81
CA ILE A 36 12.53 -1.51 -3.55
C ILE A 36 12.50 -3.03 -3.69
N ILE A 37 11.40 -3.64 -3.28
CA ILE A 37 11.16 -5.08 -3.42
C ILE A 37 9.96 -5.29 -4.34
N SER A 38 10.15 -6.08 -5.39
CA SER A 38 9.11 -6.41 -6.36
C SER A 38 9.13 -7.90 -6.68
N ASP A 39 8.14 -8.34 -7.44
CA ASP A 39 8.18 -9.63 -8.11
C ASP A 39 8.11 -9.46 -9.63
N TYR A 40 8.39 -10.54 -10.36
CA TYR A 40 8.40 -10.50 -11.82
C TYR A 40 7.00 -10.37 -12.45
N GLY A 41 5.94 -10.48 -11.65
CA GLY A 41 4.57 -10.53 -12.13
C GLY A 41 4.26 -11.78 -12.96
N GLU A 42 3.09 -11.80 -13.55
CA GLU A 42 2.66 -12.82 -14.51
C GLU A 42 2.39 -12.16 -15.88
N LYS A 43 2.34 -12.94 -16.95
CA LYS A 43 2.38 -12.51 -18.37
C LYS A 43 1.58 -11.23 -18.70
N SER A 44 0.33 -11.11 -18.25
CA SER A 44 -0.53 -9.93 -18.49
C SER A 44 -0.76 -9.06 -17.24
N LYS A 45 -0.05 -9.36 -16.13
CA LYS A 45 -0.25 -8.81 -14.80
C LYS A 45 1.08 -8.31 -14.24
N ARG A 46 1.62 -7.25 -14.85
CA ARG A 46 2.96 -6.72 -14.57
C ARG A 46 2.94 -5.38 -13.83
N LEU A 47 1.84 -5.10 -13.17
CA LEU A 47 1.67 -3.84 -12.44
C LEU A 47 2.73 -3.67 -11.34
N SER A 48 3.08 -4.76 -10.63
CA SER A 48 4.15 -4.77 -9.62
C SER A 48 5.47 -4.26 -10.18
N VAL A 49 5.88 -4.77 -11.35
CA VAL A 49 7.11 -4.38 -12.03
C VAL A 49 7.08 -2.92 -12.49
N MET A 50 5.94 -2.45 -13.05
CA MET A 50 5.79 -1.07 -13.50
C MET A 50 5.89 -0.07 -12.35
N LEU A 51 5.26 -0.38 -11.21
CA LEU A 51 5.35 0.46 -10.03
C LEU A 51 6.77 0.50 -9.45
N ALA A 52 7.42 -0.66 -9.33
CA ALA A 52 8.81 -0.72 -8.88
C ALA A 52 9.75 0.09 -9.78
N TYR A 53 9.59 -0.04 -11.10
CA TYR A 53 10.37 0.74 -12.07
C TYR A 53 10.13 2.25 -11.93
N GLY A 54 8.86 2.67 -11.77
CA GLY A 54 8.51 4.07 -11.60
C GLY A 54 9.14 4.69 -10.34
N TYR A 55 9.09 4.00 -9.21
CA TYR A 55 9.77 4.45 -7.99
C TYR A 55 11.29 4.46 -8.14
N TYR A 56 11.87 3.45 -8.78
CA TYR A 56 13.29 3.40 -9.08
C TYR A 56 13.75 4.62 -9.91
N LEU A 57 13.06 4.92 -11.00
CA LEU A 57 13.36 6.09 -11.84
C LEU A 57 13.19 7.40 -11.05
N ALA A 58 12.13 7.50 -10.25
CA ALA A 58 11.89 8.69 -9.45
C ALA A 58 12.98 8.92 -8.40
N ALA A 59 13.51 7.86 -7.79
CA ALA A 59 14.64 7.92 -6.87
C ALA A 59 15.94 8.29 -7.59
N LYS A 60 16.26 7.64 -8.72
CA LYS A 60 17.47 7.95 -9.51
C LYS A 60 17.49 9.38 -10.04
N LYS A 61 16.37 9.92 -10.49
CA LYS A 61 16.28 11.34 -10.92
C LYS A 61 16.55 12.34 -9.79
N LYS A 62 16.64 11.89 -8.55
CA LYS A 62 16.95 12.69 -7.36
C LYS A 62 18.32 12.35 -6.76
N ASP A 63 19.13 11.59 -7.48
CA ASP A 63 20.43 11.09 -7.02
C ASP A 63 20.38 10.35 -5.68
N LEU A 64 19.23 9.70 -5.38
CA LEU A 64 19.07 8.90 -4.18
C LEU A 64 19.73 7.53 -4.37
N ASP A 65 20.28 6.99 -3.27
CA ASP A 65 20.74 5.61 -3.28
C ASP A 65 19.51 4.69 -3.26
N VAL A 66 19.40 3.84 -4.28
CA VAL A 66 18.27 2.94 -4.46
C VAL A 66 18.73 1.56 -4.90
N SER A 67 18.38 0.58 -4.11
CA SER A 67 18.52 -0.85 -4.41
C SER A 67 17.18 -1.44 -4.83
N LEU A 68 17.20 -2.34 -5.81
CA LEU A 68 16.02 -3.00 -6.34
C LEU A 68 16.20 -4.50 -6.35
N LEU A 69 15.30 -5.19 -5.69
CA LEU A 69 15.27 -6.65 -5.61
C LEU A 69 14.00 -7.20 -6.26
N PHE A 70 14.18 -8.28 -7.01
CA PHE A 70 13.09 -9.05 -7.57
C PHE A 70 13.06 -10.45 -6.99
N GLN A 71 11.86 -10.97 -6.79
CA GLN A 71 11.62 -12.35 -6.41
C GLN A 71 10.55 -12.99 -7.30
N ASN A 72 10.38 -14.30 -7.20
CA ASN A 72 9.25 -14.98 -7.80
C ASN A 72 7.95 -14.60 -7.10
N VAL A 73 6.83 -14.61 -7.85
CA VAL A 73 5.48 -14.36 -7.28
C VAL A 73 5.20 -15.36 -6.15
N LYS A 74 4.79 -14.87 -4.99
CA LYS A 74 4.48 -15.69 -3.80
C LYS A 74 2.99 -15.91 -3.65
N LYS A 75 2.58 -17.17 -3.46
CA LYS A 75 1.19 -17.59 -3.24
C LYS A 75 1.09 -18.46 -1.98
N GLY A 76 -0.10 -18.57 -1.40
CA GLY A 76 -0.33 -19.45 -0.25
C GLY A 76 0.69 -19.27 0.89
N PHE A 77 1.37 -20.32 1.30
CA PHE A 77 2.35 -20.34 2.38
C PHE A 77 3.81 -20.23 1.89
N MET A 78 4.04 -19.81 0.65
CA MET A 78 5.39 -19.63 0.12
C MET A 78 6.16 -18.59 0.92
N HIS A 79 7.43 -18.91 1.24
CA HIS A 79 8.35 -17.96 1.86
C HIS A 79 8.89 -16.95 0.85
N ALA A 80 9.30 -15.77 1.33
CA ALA A 80 10.09 -14.85 0.54
C ALA A 80 11.40 -15.52 0.09
N ASP A 81 11.94 -15.10 -1.05
CA ASP A 81 13.21 -15.65 -1.52
C ASP A 81 14.35 -15.26 -0.56
N GLU A 82 15.32 -16.16 -0.39
CA GLU A 82 16.40 -16.03 0.60
C GLU A 82 17.17 -14.70 0.47
N HIS A 83 17.45 -14.27 -0.77
CA HIS A 83 18.16 -13.01 -1.00
C HIS A 83 17.34 -11.78 -0.55
N VAL A 84 16.00 -11.83 -0.61
CA VAL A 84 15.12 -10.77 -0.11
C VAL A 84 15.12 -10.76 1.42
N VAL A 85 15.06 -11.94 2.04
CA VAL A 85 15.15 -12.07 3.50
C VAL A 85 16.48 -11.53 4.00
N LYS A 86 17.60 -11.96 3.41
CA LYS A 86 18.95 -11.48 3.77
C LYS A 86 19.11 -9.98 3.59
N ALA A 87 18.54 -9.42 2.51
CA ALA A 87 18.59 -7.98 2.27
C ALA A 87 17.82 -7.20 3.33
N LEU A 88 16.67 -7.70 3.79
CA LEU A 88 15.92 -7.06 4.87
C LEU A 88 16.69 -7.19 6.20
N GLU A 89 17.23 -8.36 6.53
CA GLU A 89 17.97 -8.59 7.78
C GLU A 89 19.24 -7.73 7.88
N ASN A 90 19.92 -7.48 6.76
CA ASN A 90 21.13 -6.66 6.69
C ASN A 90 20.85 -5.18 6.45
N LEU A 91 19.58 -4.76 6.32
CA LEU A 91 19.23 -3.38 6.06
C LEU A 91 19.46 -2.51 7.29
N SER A 92 20.33 -1.51 7.17
CA SER A 92 20.57 -0.55 8.25
C SER A 92 19.29 0.14 8.69
N PRO A 93 19.11 0.47 9.98
CA PRO A 93 17.90 1.14 10.48
C PRO A 93 17.57 2.45 9.76
N ASN A 94 16.31 2.90 9.87
CA ASN A 94 15.82 4.18 9.37
C ASN A 94 15.87 4.34 7.84
N ARG A 95 15.79 3.26 7.09
CA ARG A 95 15.71 3.28 5.61
C ARG A 95 14.27 3.35 5.13
N ILE A 96 14.12 3.51 3.82
CA ILE A 96 12.82 3.50 3.16
C ILE A 96 12.65 2.18 2.42
N ILE A 97 11.50 1.54 2.60
CA ILE A 97 11.17 0.30 1.89
C ILE A 97 9.93 0.52 1.02
N ILE A 98 10.04 0.19 -0.25
CA ILE A 98 8.92 0.22 -1.20
C ILE A 98 8.64 -1.21 -1.62
N LEU A 99 7.49 -1.72 -1.23
CA LEU A 99 7.05 -3.07 -1.56
C LEU A 99 5.99 -3.00 -2.66
N SER A 100 6.27 -3.59 -3.81
CA SER A 100 5.34 -3.67 -4.93
C SER A 100 5.29 -5.09 -5.47
N VAL A 101 4.31 -5.88 -5.05
CA VAL A 101 4.25 -7.33 -5.34
C VAL A 101 2.86 -7.77 -5.77
N SER A 102 2.83 -8.78 -6.64
CA SER A 102 1.60 -9.31 -7.24
C SER A 102 0.61 -9.83 -6.19
N ASN A 103 1.08 -10.58 -5.20
CA ASN A 103 0.21 -11.07 -4.11
C ASN A 103 0.73 -10.57 -2.76
N LYS A 104 1.82 -11.14 -2.27
CA LYS A 104 2.42 -10.84 -0.97
C LYS A 104 3.93 -10.97 -1.03
N LEU A 105 4.62 -10.47 -0.03
CA LEU A 105 6.07 -10.60 0.11
C LEU A 105 6.48 -12.08 0.28
N GLY A 106 5.62 -12.89 0.84
CA GLY A 106 5.89 -14.25 1.29
C GLY A 106 5.95 -14.31 2.81
N LEU A 107 6.01 -15.53 3.36
CA LEU A 107 6.14 -15.72 4.79
C LEU A 107 7.51 -15.18 5.24
N THR A 108 7.47 -14.23 6.13
CA THR A 108 8.60 -13.69 6.88
C THR A 108 8.11 -13.40 8.30
N LYS A 109 8.96 -12.88 9.17
CA LYS A 109 8.48 -12.15 10.36
C LYS A 109 7.56 -11.02 9.90
N SER A 110 6.67 -10.55 10.77
CA SER A 110 5.75 -9.44 10.44
C SER A 110 6.49 -8.28 9.77
N PHE A 111 6.25 -8.04 8.48
CA PHE A 111 6.89 -6.97 7.72
C PHE A 111 6.65 -5.59 8.35
N ARG A 112 5.41 -5.33 8.79
CA ARG A 112 5.06 -4.07 9.46
C ARG A 112 5.75 -3.95 10.83
N GLY A 113 5.83 -5.03 11.58
CA GLY A 113 6.59 -5.11 12.82
C GLY A 113 8.08 -4.85 12.59
N PHE A 114 8.67 -5.51 11.61
CA PHE A 114 10.05 -5.30 11.22
C PHE A 114 10.34 -3.83 10.88
N CYS A 115 9.50 -3.20 10.06
CA CYS A 115 9.68 -1.79 9.70
C CYS A 115 9.59 -0.87 10.93
N ARG A 116 8.58 -1.10 11.80
CA ARG A 116 8.41 -0.32 13.03
C ARG A 116 9.61 -0.45 13.96
N ASP A 117 10.06 -1.68 14.21
CA ASP A 117 11.08 -1.98 15.21
C ASP A 117 12.48 -1.49 14.76
N ASN A 118 12.71 -1.37 13.45
CA ASN A 118 13.94 -0.84 12.86
C ASN A 118 13.84 0.63 12.39
N GLY A 119 12.72 1.30 12.66
CA GLY A 119 12.51 2.70 12.25
C GLY A 119 12.33 2.91 10.75
N HIS A 120 12.13 1.85 9.95
CA HIS A 120 11.93 1.98 8.51
C HIS A 120 10.59 2.62 8.20
N ARG A 121 10.58 3.58 7.28
CA ARG A 121 9.34 4.08 6.66
C ARG A 121 9.05 3.26 5.43
N PHE A 122 7.78 2.92 5.20
CA PHE A 122 7.46 2.09 4.06
C PHE A 122 6.16 2.47 3.37
N ILE A 123 6.07 2.09 2.10
CA ILE A 123 4.82 1.97 1.36
C ILE A 123 4.71 0.57 0.75
N SER A 124 3.50 0.07 0.64
CA SER A 124 3.26 -1.24 0.05
C SER A 124 2.08 -1.22 -0.91
N ALA A 125 2.25 -1.85 -2.06
CA ALA A 125 1.19 -2.22 -2.97
C ALA A 125 1.26 -3.75 -3.16
N THR A 126 0.30 -4.45 -2.58
CA THR A 126 0.19 -5.92 -2.60
C THR A 126 -1.14 -6.32 -3.21
N GLY A 127 -1.31 -7.58 -3.59
CA GLY A 127 -2.55 -8.03 -4.23
C GLY A 127 -2.72 -7.55 -5.68
N LEU A 128 -1.63 -7.11 -6.32
CA LEU A 128 -1.66 -6.56 -7.69
C LEU A 128 -1.91 -7.63 -8.77
N ALA A 129 -1.91 -8.92 -8.40
CA ALA A 129 -2.17 -10.02 -9.33
C ALA A 129 -3.60 -10.04 -9.87
N ASP A 130 -4.54 -9.42 -9.17
CA ASP A 130 -5.93 -9.29 -9.64
C ASP A 130 -6.10 -8.13 -10.62
N ALA A 131 -5.10 -7.23 -10.72
CA ALA A 131 -5.08 -6.10 -11.63
C ALA A 131 -4.32 -6.44 -12.92
N ARG A 132 -4.90 -6.11 -14.08
CA ARG A 132 -4.22 -6.20 -15.37
C ARG A 132 -3.20 -5.07 -15.51
N THR A 133 -2.18 -5.28 -16.34
CA THR A 133 -1.19 -4.23 -16.70
C THR A 133 -1.86 -2.95 -17.25
N SER A 134 -3.01 -3.09 -17.92
CA SER A 134 -3.81 -1.95 -18.42
C SER A 134 -4.38 -1.06 -17.32
N HIS A 135 -4.48 -1.54 -16.07
CA HIS A 135 -4.94 -0.72 -14.93
C HIS A 135 -3.85 0.20 -14.35
N PHE A 136 -2.67 0.25 -14.98
CA PHE A 136 -1.58 1.10 -14.50
C PHE A 136 -1.97 2.57 -14.43
N GLU A 137 -2.67 3.10 -15.43
CA GLU A 137 -3.11 4.50 -15.46
C GLU A 137 -4.10 4.80 -14.33
N LEU A 138 -5.05 3.91 -14.09
CA LEU A 138 -5.98 4.02 -12.98
C LEU A 138 -5.25 4.08 -11.63
N PHE A 139 -4.21 3.25 -11.45
CA PHE A 139 -3.38 3.32 -10.25
C PHE A 139 -2.65 4.66 -10.14
N MET A 140 -2.12 5.18 -11.26
CA MET A 140 -1.45 6.49 -11.29
C MET A 140 -2.39 7.64 -10.96
N GLU A 141 -3.63 7.59 -11.42
CA GLU A 141 -4.69 8.54 -11.05
C GLU A 141 -4.98 8.48 -9.56
N ALA A 142 -5.14 7.28 -9.00
CA ALA A 142 -5.42 7.06 -7.59
C ALA A 142 -4.33 7.60 -6.65
N ILE A 143 -3.06 7.62 -7.06
CA ILE A 143 -1.97 8.21 -6.29
C ILE A 143 -1.70 9.68 -6.62
N ASN A 144 -2.34 10.23 -7.64
CA ASN A 144 -2.17 11.63 -8.07
C ASN A 144 -3.11 12.58 -7.32
N ILE A 145 -3.03 12.61 -6.02
CA ILE A 145 -3.95 13.35 -5.16
C ILE A 145 -3.23 14.37 -4.28
N ASN A 146 -4.00 15.26 -3.66
CA ASN A 146 -3.50 16.15 -2.62
C ASN A 146 -3.50 15.42 -1.26
N TYR A 147 -2.35 14.87 -0.90
CA TYR A 147 -2.17 14.10 0.34
C TYR A 147 -2.46 14.91 1.61
N SER A 148 -2.12 16.20 1.65
CA SER A 148 -2.41 17.06 2.80
C SER A 148 -3.92 17.26 3.00
N ARG A 149 -4.68 17.44 1.90
CA ARG A 149 -6.14 17.54 1.96
C ARG A 149 -6.77 16.21 2.37
N MET A 150 -6.28 15.09 1.84
CA MET A 150 -6.74 13.75 2.21
C MET A 150 -6.48 13.46 3.69
N GLU A 151 -5.27 13.72 4.17
CA GLU A 151 -4.90 13.56 5.57
C GLU A 151 -5.83 14.36 6.49
N LYS A 152 -6.06 15.66 6.19
CA LYS A 152 -6.96 16.50 6.97
C LYS A 152 -8.37 15.93 7.05
N LYS A 153 -8.94 15.50 5.91
CA LYS A 153 -10.29 14.89 5.86
C LYS A 153 -10.33 13.56 6.61
N GLY A 154 -9.35 12.69 6.39
CA GLY A 154 -9.27 11.37 7.03
C GLY A 154 -9.14 11.49 8.55
N LEU A 155 -8.32 12.42 9.06
CA LEU A 155 -8.19 12.64 10.50
C LEU A 155 -9.45 13.24 11.13
N ILE A 156 -10.23 14.03 10.39
CA ILE A 156 -11.55 14.51 10.86
C ILE A 156 -12.50 13.30 10.99
N LEU A 157 -12.56 12.43 9.97
CA LEU A 157 -13.40 11.23 10.01
C LEU A 157 -12.95 10.29 11.15
N LYS A 158 -11.65 10.01 11.25
CA LYS A 158 -11.09 9.20 12.34
C LYS A 158 -11.56 9.69 13.71
N ARG A 159 -11.44 11.00 13.98
CA ARG A 159 -11.87 11.57 15.26
C ARG A 159 -13.37 11.43 15.52
N LYS A 160 -14.21 11.43 14.49
CA LYS A 160 -15.64 11.17 14.61
C LYS A 160 -15.89 9.71 14.97
N LEU A 161 -15.21 8.78 14.30
CA LEU A 161 -15.32 7.35 14.56
C LEU A 161 -14.80 6.98 15.95
N ASP A 162 -13.69 7.56 16.41
CA ASP A 162 -13.14 7.33 17.75
C ASP A 162 -14.09 7.73 18.89
N LYS A 163 -15.03 8.64 18.62
CA LYS A 163 -16.03 9.11 19.58
C LYS A 163 -17.38 8.40 19.47
N ALA A 164 -17.56 7.60 18.45
CA ALA A 164 -18.80 6.91 18.20
C ALA A 164 -18.95 5.68 19.11
N ASN A 165 -20.16 5.45 19.62
CA ASN A 165 -20.51 4.18 20.24
C ASN A 165 -21.13 3.22 19.21
N THR A 166 -21.85 3.80 18.25
CA THR A 166 -22.59 3.06 17.22
C THR A 166 -22.42 3.74 15.87
N ILE A 167 -22.32 2.95 14.81
CA ILE A 167 -22.34 3.39 13.42
C ILE A 167 -23.47 2.63 12.73
N ARG A 168 -24.35 3.34 12.05
CA ARG A 168 -25.38 2.76 11.19
C ARG A 168 -25.13 3.14 9.74
N ILE A 169 -25.18 2.17 8.84
CA ILE A 169 -25.11 2.37 7.40
C ILE A 169 -26.47 2.01 6.82
N LYS A 170 -27.06 2.94 6.10
CA LYS A 170 -28.31 2.73 5.39
C LYS A 170 -28.16 3.20 3.93
N THR A 171 -28.64 2.40 2.99
CA THR A 171 -28.59 2.70 1.55
C THR A 171 -29.92 2.40 0.89
N ASP A 172 -30.18 3.01 -0.26
CA ASP A 172 -31.45 2.87 -0.98
C ASP A 172 -31.67 1.47 -1.54
N ASN A 173 -30.59 0.68 -1.77
CA ASN A 173 -30.67 -0.71 -2.21
C ASN A 173 -31.03 -1.71 -1.10
N GLY A 174 -31.34 -1.23 0.12
CA GLY A 174 -31.85 -2.06 1.20
C GLY A 174 -30.82 -2.45 2.27
N THR A 175 -29.55 -2.02 2.17
CA THR A 175 -28.62 -2.17 3.29
C THR A 175 -29.09 -1.33 4.49
N ASP A 176 -29.21 -1.97 5.65
CA ASP A 176 -29.48 -1.33 6.92
C ASP A 176 -28.75 -2.13 8.01
N VAL A 177 -27.54 -1.69 8.36
CA VAL A 177 -26.64 -2.40 9.26
C VAL A 177 -26.09 -1.46 10.33
N THR A 178 -26.05 -1.95 11.56
CA THR A 178 -25.56 -1.23 12.73
C THR A 178 -24.33 -1.93 13.31
N PHE A 179 -23.31 -1.14 13.63
CA PHE A 179 -22.06 -1.62 14.21
C PHE A 179 -21.90 -1.00 15.60
N ASN A 180 -21.71 -1.82 16.62
CA ASN A 180 -21.24 -1.37 17.92
C ASN A 180 -19.72 -1.17 17.84
N VAL A 181 -19.26 0.04 18.06
CA VAL A 181 -17.82 0.42 17.99
C VAL A 181 -17.34 1.05 19.31
N MET A 182 -18.13 0.93 20.38
CA MET A 182 -17.83 1.53 21.68
C MET A 182 -16.48 1.03 22.22
N GLY A 183 -15.57 1.98 22.48
CA GLY A 183 -14.22 1.69 22.97
C GLY A 183 -13.24 1.18 21.91
N MET A 184 -13.66 1.11 20.63
CA MET A 184 -12.77 0.78 19.52
C MET A 184 -12.02 2.02 19.03
N THR A 185 -10.87 1.81 18.42
CA THR A 185 -10.05 2.88 17.84
C THR A 185 -10.03 2.76 16.33
N ALA A 186 -10.39 3.83 15.64
CA ALA A 186 -10.33 3.91 14.20
C ALA A 186 -8.88 4.00 13.71
N LEU A 187 -8.60 3.44 12.55
CA LEU A 187 -7.33 3.51 11.85
C LEU A 187 -7.49 4.36 10.59
N ALA A 188 -6.46 5.12 10.25
CA ALA A 188 -6.46 6.00 9.08
C ALA A 188 -5.20 5.77 8.25
N ASN A 189 -5.38 5.28 7.04
CA ASN A 189 -4.36 5.17 6.01
C ASN A 189 -4.46 6.37 5.07
N VAL A 190 -3.89 7.48 5.46
CA VAL A 190 -4.04 8.79 4.80
C VAL A 190 -2.78 9.27 4.07
N GLY A 191 -1.86 8.35 3.78
CA GLY A 191 -0.64 8.67 3.03
C GLY A 191 0.38 9.51 3.82
N ASN A 192 0.30 9.55 5.15
CA ASN A 192 1.31 10.19 5.99
C ASN A 192 2.18 9.14 6.67
N TYR A 193 3.35 8.89 6.10
CA TYR A 193 4.34 7.92 6.58
C TYR A 193 5.69 8.60 6.82
N LYS A 194 5.66 9.82 7.37
CA LYS A 194 6.85 10.67 7.56
C LYS A 194 7.60 10.36 8.85
N VAL A 195 6.95 9.69 9.79
CA VAL A 195 7.52 9.30 11.08
C VAL A 195 8.26 7.97 10.92
N GLN A 196 9.40 7.83 11.58
CA GLN A 196 10.14 6.57 11.63
C GLN A 196 9.25 5.42 12.12
N GLY A 197 9.40 4.25 11.53
CA GLY A 197 8.61 3.07 11.82
C GLY A 197 7.18 3.10 11.25
N SER A 198 6.78 4.17 10.54
CA SER A 198 5.45 4.30 9.94
C SER A 198 5.41 3.84 8.48
N GLY A 199 4.23 3.43 8.05
CA GLY A 199 3.99 3.07 6.67
C GLY A 199 2.56 2.60 6.44
N GLY A 200 2.22 2.36 5.19
CA GLY A 200 0.89 1.90 4.81
C GLY A 200 0.77 1.46 3.35
N ASN A 201 -0.44 1.08 2.99
CA ASN A 201 -0.75 0.64 1.64
C ASN A 201 -0.93 1.83 0.69
N MET A 202 -0.57 1.61 -0.56
CA MET A 202 -0.82 2.53 -1.67
C MET A 202 -1.72 1.84 -2.71
N PRO A 203 -2.70 2.53 -3.28
CA PRO A 203 -3.13 3.90 -2.94
C PRO A 203 -3.62 4.03 -1.50
N ALA A 204 -3.39 5.19 -0.89
CA ALA A 204 -3.92 5.54 0.43
C ALA A 204 -5.28 6.25 0.29
N GLY A 205 -6.03 6.38 1.40
CA GLY A 205 -7.28 7.13 1.42
C GLY A 205 -8.42 6.41 2.14
N GLU A 206 -8.11 5.56 3.09
CA GLU A 206 -9.10 4.84 3.89
C GLU A 206 -9.06 5.24 5.37
N VAL A 207 -10.24 5.22 5.98
CA VAL A 207 -10.39 5.28 7.43
C VAL A 207 -11.38 4.19 7.82
N TYR A 208 -11.00 3.36 8.75
CA TYR A 208 -11.83 2.24 9.17
C TYR A 208 -11.78 2.04 10.68
N ILE A 209 -12.84 1.43 11.21
CA ILE A 209 -12.95 1.03 12.61
C ILE A 209 -13.56 -0.38 12.66
N PRO A 210 -12.97 -1.32 13.38
CA PRO A 210 -13.57 -2.64 13.52
C PRO A 210 -14.78 -2.59 14.46
N PRO A 211 -15.78 -3.46 14.28
CA PRO A 211 -16.86 -3.64 15.25
C PRO A 211 -16.33 -4.30 16.52
N LYS A 212 -17.04 -4.09 17.63
CA LYS A 212 -16.70 -4.67 18.93
C LYS A 212 -17.09 -6.15 19.00
N GLY A 213 -16.14 -7.03 18.69
CA GLY A 213 -16.31 -8.47 18.72
C GLY A 213 -17.31 -9.02 17.67
N TYR A 214 -17.60 -10.30 17.74
CA TYR A 214 -18.45 -11.00 16.76
C TYR A 214 -19.92 -10.57 16.82
N TYR A 215 -20.41 -10.16 17.97
CA TYR A 215 -21.82 -9.75 18.18
C TYR A 215 -22.02 -8.24 18.04
N GLY A 216 -21.00 -7.52 17.57
CA GLY A 216 -21.06 -6.08 17.40
C GLY A 216 -21.70 -5.61 16.09
N VAL A 217 -22.31 -6.51 15.31
CA VAL A 217 -22.92 -6.19 14.02
C VAL A 217 -24.33 -6.76 13.98
N GLU A 218 -25.32 -5.93 13.62
CA GLU A 218 -26.72 -6.30 13.50
C GLU A 218 -27.33 -5.65 12.27
N GLY A 219 -28.14 -6.38 11.51
CA GLY A 219 -28.86 -5.87 10.35
C GLY A 219 -28.58 -6.64 9.06
N VAL A 220 -28.87 -5.99 7.94
CA VAL A 220 -28.78 -6.56 6.59
C VAL A 220 -27.82 -5.77 5.74
N VAL A 221 -26.97 -6.46 5.00
CA VAL A 221 -26.11 -5.88 3.96
C VAL A 221 -26.56 -6.44 2.60
N VAL A 222 -26.98 -5.56 1.71
CA VAL A 222 -27.29 -5.93 0.31
C VAL A 222 -26.02 -5.78 -0.51
N ILE A 223 -25.60 -6.86 -1.16
CA ILE A 223 -24.44 -6.88 -2.04
C ILE A 223 -24.95 -6.90 -3.47
N ASP A 224 -24.68 -5.85 -4.22
CA ASP A 224 -25.07 -5.65 -5.63
C ASP A 224 -23.85 -5.64 -6.58
N GLY A 225 -22.76 -6.23 -6.15
CA GLY A 225 -21.50 -6.34 -6.87
C GLY A 225 -20.92 -7.75 -6.85
N SER A 226 -19.73 -7.90 -7.42
CA SER A 226 -18.99 -9.16 -7.36
C SER A 226 -18.26 -9.32 -6.04
N MET A 227 -18.40 -10.48 -5.43
CA MET A 227 -17.68 -10.87 -4.22
C MET A 227 -16.85 -12.12 -4.51
N LYS A 228 -15.57 -12.10 -4.13
CA LYS A 228 -14.72 -13.29 -4.17
C LYS A 228 -14.98 -14.10 -2.90
N THR A 229 -15.58 -15.27 -3.05
CA THR A 229 -15.61 -16.27 -1.98
C THR A 229 -14.31 -17.07 -1.99
N ASN A 230 -13.70 -17.27 -0.84
CA ASN A 230 -12.52 -18.13 -0.67
C ASN A 230 -12.92 -19.59 -0.71
#